data_5fcc40caa31f54191e93a05d9b397bc1
#
_entry.id   5fcc40caa31f54191e93a05d9b397bc1
#
_cell.length_a   1.000
_cell.length_b   1.000
_cell.length_c   1.000
_cell.angle_alpha   90.00
_cell.angle_beta   90.00
_cell.angle_gamma   90.00
#
_symmetry.space_group_name_H-M   'P 1'
#
loop_
_entity.id
_entity.type
_entity.pdbx_description
1 polymer ?
#
loop_
_entity_poly.entity_id
_entity_poly.type
_entity_poly.pdbx_seq_one_letter_code
_entity_poly.pdbx_strand_id
1 'polypeptide(L)'
;DFGVEPSDEANHKGLVRHVLLRKGFASGEHMVCLVINGKKLPHEKEFIERMREVGADSISLSFNMEKTNVILGTEIKNLYGPGYIRDKIGNIEYRISPLSFYQVNPVQTERLYGTALEFADLNGGETVWDLYCGIGTISSFLAQKAGKVCGVEIIPAAIEDARENAKRNGLDNVEFFVGKAEEVLPEQYEKNHIKADVIVVDPPRKGCDELCLETIVKMAPEKVVYVSCDSSTLARDVKYLGENGYAVKRVRTVDMFGMSGHVETVALLTKKDITSC
;
A
#
# COMPACT_ATOMS: atom_id res chain seq x y z
N ASP A 1 -10.98 3.35 -33.95
CA ASP A 1 -11.13 4.39 -34.97
C ASP A 1 -9.78 4.88 -35.51
N PHE A 2 -8.69 4.71 -34.76
CA PHE A 2 -7.35 5.20 -35.12
C PHE A 2 -6.42 4.12 -35.68
N GLY A 3 -6.90 2.92 -35.97
CA GLY A 3 -6.10 1.82 -36.50
C GLY A 3 -5.00 1.31 -35.52
N VAL A 4 -5.16 1.59 -34.23
CA VAL A 4 -4.23 1.12 -33.19
C VAL A 4 -4.58 -0.32 -32.84
N GLU A 5 -3.64 -1.22 -33.05
CA GLU A 5 -3.83 -2.64 -32.76
C GLU A 5 -3.79 -2.91 -31.26
N PRO A 6 -4.77 -3.68 -30.71
CA PRO A 6 -4.72 -4.17 -29.35
C PRO A 6 -3.62 -5.22 -29.21
N SER A 7 -3.19 -5.48 -27.97
CA SER A 7 -2.16 -6.47 -27.69
C SER A 7 -2.65 -7.89 -27.97
N ASP A 8 -1.83 -8.63 -28.71
CA ASP A 8 -1.85 -10.08 -28.79
C ASP A 8 -0.81 -10.61 -27.78
N GLU A 9 -1.28 -11.04 -26.63
CA GLU A 9 -0.42 -11.48 -25.53
C GLU A 9 0.41 -12.71 -25.90
N ALA A 10 -0.16 -13.64 -26.68
CA ALA A 10 0.52 -14.88 -27.10
C ALA A 10 1.74 -14.59 -27.97
N ASN A 11 1.62 -13.63 -28.88
CA ASN A 11 2.67 -13.25 -29.81
C ASN A 11 3.46 -11.99 -29.41
N HIS A 12 3.07 -11.36 -28.30
CA HIS A 12 3.65 -10.10 -27.81
C HIS A 12 3.64 -8.99 -28.88
N LYS A 13 2.53 -8.90 -29.63
CA LYS A 13 2.30 -7.91 -30.70
C LYS A 13 1.18 -6.97 -30.33
N GLY A 14 1.04 -5.89 -31.10
CA GLY A 14 0.07 -4.84 -30.86
C GLY A 14 0.59 -3.79 -29.87
N LEU A 15 0.06 -2.58 -29.98
CA LEU A 15 0.53 -1.42 -29.22
C LEU A 15 -0.12 -1.31 -27.85
N VAL A 16 -1.46 -1.40 -27.78
CA VAL A 16 -2.21 -1.18 -26.53
C VAL A 16 -2.32 -2.49 -25.76
N ARG A 17 -1.65 -2.56 -24.59
CA ARG A 17 -1.66 -3.75 -23.73
C ARG A 17 -2.81 -3.74 -22.75
N HIS A 18 -2.93 -2.66 -21.97
CA HIS A 18 -3.93 -2.54 -20.91
C HIS A 18 -4.44 -1.10 -20.82
N VAL A 19 -5.58 -0.96 -20.22
CA VAL A 19 -6.15 0.33 -19.79
C VAL A 19 -6.41 0.25 -18.30
N LEU A 20 -5.72 1.08 -17.52
CA LEU A 20 -6.00 1.25 -16.10
C LEU A 20 -6.98 2.41 -15.96
N LEU A 21 -8.14 2.13 -15.38
CA LEU A 21 -9.14 3.14 -15.01
C LEU A 21 -9.21 3.21 -13.49
N ARG A 22 -9.15 4.41 -12.95
CA ARG A 22 -9.34 4.66 -11.52
C ARG A 22 -10.37 5.75 -11.32
N LYS A 23 -11.16 5.60 -10.27
CA LYS A 23 -12.10 6.62 -9.81
C LYS A 23 -11.88 6.87 -8.32
N GLY A 24 -11.72 8.14 -7.95
CA GLY A 24 -11.81 8.57 -6.56
C GLY A 24 -13.29 8.60 -6.14
N PHE A 25 -13.66 7.82 -5.14
CA PHE A 25 -15.06 7.73 -4.73
C PHE A 25 -15.54 8.99 -4.00
N ALA A 26 -14.68 9.58 -3.17
CA ALA A 26 -14.99 10.80 -2.44
C ALA A 26 -14.79 12.05 -3.31
N SER A 27 -13.78 12.09 -4.18
CA SER A 27 -13.49 13.23 -5.05
C SER A 27 -14.33 13.25 -6.31
N GLY A 28 -14.73 12.09 -6.83
CA GLY A 28 -15.34 11.93 -8.15
C GLY A 28 -14.34 12.00 -9.30
N GLU A 29 -13.04 12.18 -9.02
CA GLU A 29 -12.01 12.30 -10.06
C GLU A 29 -11.76 10.98 -10.79
N HIS A 30 -11.45 11.07 -12.10
CA HIS A 30 -11.19 9.91 -12.94
C HIS A 30 -9.78 9.95 -13.54
N MET A 31 -9.09 8.81 -13.47
CA MET A 31 -7.79 8.61 -14.12
C MET A 31 -7.89 7.56 -15.21
N VAL A 32 -7.23 7.85 -16.33
CA VAL A 32 -7.00 6.91 -17.42
C VAL A 32 -5.49 6.76 -17.62
N CYS A 33 -4.96 5.55 -17.45
CA CYS A 33 -3.59 5.24 -17.82
C CYS A 33 -3.56 4.14 -18.87
N LEU A 34 -3.09 4.48 -20.06
CA LEU A 34 -2.95 3.54 -21.16
C LEU A 34 -1.58 2.87 -21.11
N VAL A 35 -1.55 1.54 -21.05
CA VAL A 35 -0.32 0.76 -21.06
C VAL A 35 0.01 0.37 -22.49
N ILE A 36 1.18 0.76 -22.98
CA ILE A 36 1.56 0.53 -24.37
C ILE A 36 2.86 -0.29 -24.50
N ASN A 37 2.86 -1.17 -25.50
CA ASN A 37 4.03 -1.93 -25.96
C ASN A 37 4.73 -1.13 -27.07
N GLY A 38 5.28 0.01 -26.73
CA GLY A 38 5.92 0.91 -27.68
C GLY A 38 6.35 2.21 -26.99
N LYS A 39 7.00 3.08 -27.75
CA LYS A 39 7.55 4.36 -27.25
C LYS A 39 6.66 5.56 -27.55
N LYS A 40 5.62 5.41 -28.33
CA LYS A 40 4.76 6.51 -28.78
C LYS A 40 3.33 6.03 -29.06
N LEU A 41 2.37 6.82 -28.64
CA LEU A 41 0.96 6.62 -28.98
C LEU A 41 0.63 7.40 -30.26
N PRO A 42 0.19 6.76 -31.34
CA PRO A 42 -0.39 7.47 -32.49
C PRO A 42 -1.62 8.26 -32.05
N HIS A 43 -1.87 9.40 -32.68
CA HIS A 43 -3.03 10.22 -32.39
C HIS A 43 -3.20 10.62 -30.92
N GLU A 44 -2.06 10.86 -30.24
CA GLU A 44 -2.01 11.19 -28.79
C GLU A 44 -2.90 12.39 -28.45
N LYS A 45 -2.95 13.42 -29.30
CA LYS A 45 -3.76 14.62 -29.07
C LYS A 45 -5.27 14.30 -29.11
N GLU A 46 -5.70 13.59 -30.13
CA GLU A 46 -7.09 13.19 -30.28
C GLU A 46 -7.53 12.23 -29.17
N PHE A 47 -6.62 11.36 -28.71
CA PHE A 47 -6.87 10.51 -27.55
C PHE A 47 -7.11 11.34 -26.28
N ILE A 48 -6.25 12.34 -26.01
CA ILE A 48 -6.40 13.24 -24.87
C ILE A 48 -7.75 13.97 -24.93
N GLU A 49 -8.10 14.56 -26.09
CA GLU A 49 -9.34 15.31 -26.27
C GLU A 49 -10.56 14.43 -25.97
N ARG A 50 -10.63 13.22 -26.53
CA ARG A 50 -11.72 12.29 -26.28
C ARG A 50 -11.81 11.82 -24.84
N MET A 51 -10.69 11.57 -24.17
CA MET A 51 -10.71 11.19 -22.75
C MET A 51 -11.18 12.33 -21.86
N ARG A 52 -10.84 13.58 -22.20
CA ARG A 52 -11.35 14.77 -21.49
C ARG A 52 -12.87 14.96 -21.70
N GLU A 53 -13.37 14.72 -22.91
CA GLU A 53 -14.81 14.80 -23.21
C GLU A 53 -15.64 13.82 -22.36
N VAL A 54 -15.09 12.64 -22.02
CA VAL A 54 -15.74 11.66 -21.15
C VAL A 54 -15.41 11.87 -19.65
N GLY A 55 -14.72 12.96 -19.30
CA GLY A 55 -14.52 13.38 -17.90
C GLY A 55 -13.26 12.83 -17.25
N ALA A 56 -12.21 12.51 -18.01
CA ALA A 56 -10.93 12.15 -17.40
C ALA A 56 -10.19 13.38 -16.86
N ASP A 57 -9.86 13.39 -15.57
CA ASP A 57 -9.14 14.45 -14.88
C ASP A 57 -7.63 14.27 -14.98
N SER A 58 -7.18 13.03 -15.13
CA SER A 58 -5.75 12.67 -15.27
C SER A 58 -5.60 11.59 -16.33
N ILE A 59 -4.70 11.85 -17.30
CA ILE A 59 -4.44 10.94 -18.43
C ILE A 59 -2.93 10.71 -18.52
N SER A 60 -2.52 9.45 -18.60
CA SER A 60 -1.10 9.08 -18.67
C SER A 60 -0.87 7.87 -19.59
N LEU A 61 0.40 7.70 -19.97
CA LEU A 61 0.91 6.48 -20.61
C LEU A 61 1.85 5.77 -19.66
N SER A 62 1.76 4.45 -19.64
CA SER A 62 2.74 3.56 -19.04
C SER A 62 3.43 2.78 -20.15
N PHE A 63 4.77 2.84 -20.20
CA PHE A 63 5.56 2.12 -21.21
C PHE A 63 5.96 0.76 -20.68
N ASN A 64 5.38 -0.30 -21.24
CA ASN A 64 5.73 -1.67 -20.87
C ASN A 64 5.91 -2.53 -22.14
N MET A 65 7.16 -2.65 -22.56
CA MET A 65 7.58 -3.42 -23.72
C MET A 65 8.12 -4.81 -23.31
N GLU A 66 8.14 -5.12 -22.04
CA GLU A 66 8.68 -6.40 -21.56
C GLU A 66 7.64 -7.52 -21.65
N LYS A 67 8.12 -8.73 -21.94
CA LYS A 67 7.28 -9.94 -21.98
C LYS A 67 7.14 -10.52 -20.56
N THR A 68 6.34 -9.85 -19.73
CA THR A 68 6.09 -10.23 -18.33
C THR A 68 4.61 -10.12 -17.99
N ASN A 69 4.22 -10.70 -16.86
CA ASN A 69 2.86 -10.57 -16.30
C ASN A 69 2.65 -9.24 -15.57
N VAL A 70 3.67 -8.39 -15.47
CA VAL A 70 3.55 -7.06 -14.88
C VAL A 70 2.76 -6.17 -15.82
N ILE A 71 1.68 -5.57 -15.34
CA ILE A 71 0.79 -4.74 -16.16
C ILE A 71 1.44 -3.39 -16.46
N LEU A 72 1.81 -2.65 -15.43
CA LEU A 72 2.40 -1.31 -15.59
C LEU A 72 3.91 -1.38 -15.76
N GLY A 73 4.43 -0.56 -16.65
CA GLY A 73 5.87 -0.31 -16.73
C GLY A 73 6.34 0.64 -15.64
N THR A 74 7.64 0.78 -15.48
CA THR A 74 8.25 1.69 -14.49
C THR A 74 8.25 3.15 -14.95
N GLU A 75 8.17 3.40 -16.26
CA GLU A 75 8.14 4.73 -16.84
C GLU A 75 6.69 5.16 -17.12
N ILE A 76 6.30 6.30 -16.52
CA ILE A 76 4.99 6.92 -16.72
C ILE A 76 5.17 8.30 -17.35
N LYS A 77 4.49 8.54 -18.47
CA LYS A 77 4.39 9.86 -19.11
C LYS A 77 3.02 10.47 -18.80
N ASN A 78 3.02 11.59 -18.10
CA ASN A 78 1.79 12.36 -17.94
C ASN A 78 1.43 13.05 -19.26
N LEU A 79 0.18 12.88 -19.72
CA LEU A 79 -0.33 13.51 -20.95
C LEU A 79 -1.24 14.70 -20.66
N TYR A 80 -2.05 14.61 -19.59
CA TYR A 80 -3.00 15.64 -19.20
C TYR A 80 -3.32 15.55 -17.70
N GLY A 81 -3.60 16.72 -17.12
CA GLY A 81 -3.93 16.85 -15.70
C GLY A 81 -2.71 16.70 -14.78
N PRO A 82 -2.92 16.49 -13.48
CA PRO A 82 -1.85 16.51 -12.49
C PRO A 82 -0.99 15.22 -12.48
N GLY A 83 -1.37 14.17 -13.23
CA GLY A 83 -0.71 12.86 -13.22
C GLY A 83 -1.14 11.95 -12.05
N TYR A 84 -2.17 12.35 -11.31
CA TYR A 84 -2.77 11.60 -10.22
C TYR A 84 -4.25 11.97 -10.07
N ILE A 85 -4.99 11.22 -9.28
CA ILE A 85 -6.29 11.60 -8.74
C ILE A 85 -6.23 11.66 -7.23
N ARG A 86 -7.23 12.30 -6.62
CA ARG A 86 -7.40 12.34 -5.17
C ARG A 86 -8.54 11.43 -4.75
N ASP A 87 -8.43 10.90 -3.56
CA ASP A 87 -9.54 10.22 -2.89
C ASP A 87 -9.40 10.35 -1.38
N LYS A 88 -10.41 9.94 -0.63
CA LYS A 88 -10.41 9.96 0.84
C LYS A 88 -10.80 8.60 1.40
N ILE A 89 -10.16 8.24 2.51
CA ILE A 89 -10.58 7.17 3.39
C ILE A 89 -10.74 7.78 4.78
N GLY A 90 -11.97 7.78 5.29
CA GLY A 90 -12.29 8.59 6.48
C GLY A 90 -11.98 10.06 6.27
N ASN A 91 -11.21 10.66 7.16
CA ASN A 91 -10.80 12.06 7.09
C ASN A 91 -9.47 12.30 6.36
N ILE A 92 -8.79 11.25 5.90
CA ILE A 92 -7.48 11.34 5.27
C ILE A 92 -7.62 11.40 3.76
N GLU A 93 -7.01 12.42 3.14
CA GLU A 93 -6.94 12.59 1.69
C GLU A 93 -5.66 11.98 1.13
N TYR A 94 -5.78 11.22 0.06
CA TYR A 94 -4.66 10.57 -0.63
C TYR A 94 -4.53 11.06 -2.06
N ARG A 95 -3.30 11.26 -2.47
CA ARG A 95 -2.87 11.36 -3.86
C ARG A 95 -2.57 9.96 -4.37
N ILE A 96 -3.19 9.59 -5.49
CA ILE A 96 -3.12 8.26 -6.07
C ILE A 96 -2.58 8.39 -7.50
N SER A 97 -1.32 8.01 -7.70
CA SER A 97 -0.69 7.98 -9.02
C SER A 97 -1.00 6.66 -9.75
N PRO A 98 -0.69 6.51 -11.05
CA PRO A 98 -0.88 5.24 -11.75
C PRO A 98 -0.18 4.05 -11.09
N LEU A 99 1.01 4.27 -10.51
CA LEU A 99 1.80 3.23 -9.86
C LEU A 99 1.44 2.99 -8.39
N SER A 100 0.66 3.88 -7.76
CA SER A 100 0.25 3.73 -6.37
C SER A 100 -0.63 2.50 -6.19
N PHE A 101 -0.30 1.65 -5.21
CA PHE A 101 -1.28 0.70 -4.71
C PHE A 101 -2.33 1.45 -3.89
N TYR A 102 -3.60 1.21 -4.15
CA TYR A 102 -4.73 1.77 -3.42
C TYR A 102 -5.87 0.76 -3.41
N GLN A 103 -6.46 0.53 -2.25
CA GLN A 103 -7.52 -0.46 -2.08
C GLN A 103 -8.77 -0.11 -2.89
N VAL A 104 -9.37 -1.12 -3.53
CA VAL A 104 -10.47 -0.93 -4.49
C VAL A 104 -11.83 -0.71 -3.85
N ASN A 105 -12.01 -1.04 -2.58
CA ASN A 105 -13.28 -0.92 -1.85
C ASN A 105 -13.14 0.08 -0.70
N PRO A 106 -13.40 1.38 -0.90
CA PRO A 106 -13.12 2.41 0.10
C PRO A 106 -13.90 2.22 1.41
N VAL A 107 -15.13 1.71 1.34
CA VAL A 107 -15.94 1.43 2.54
C VAL A 107 -15.32 0.34 3.40
N GLN A 108 -14.86 -0.74 2.79
CA GLN A 108 -14.21 -1.82 3.53
C GLN A 108 -12.77 -1.45 3.91
N THR A 109 -12.11 -0.63 3.13
CA THR A 109 -10.76 -0.10 3.47
C THR A 109 -10.79 0.72 4.75
N GLU A 110 -11.80 1.58 4.92
CA GLU A 110 -11.97 2.34 6.16
C GLU A 110 -12.18 1.41 7.36
N ARG A 111 -12.94 0.32 7.19
CA ARG A 111 -13.12 -0.70 8.24
C ARG A 111 -11.84 -1.47 8.53
N LEU A 112 -11.08 -1.82 7.48
CA LEU A 112 -9.82 -2.55 7.61
C LEU A 112 -8.81 -1.72 8.41
N TYR A 113 -8.58 -0.48 7.99
CA TYR A 113 -7.62 0.42 8.64
C TYR A 113 -8.10 0.87 10.02
N GLY A 114 -9.42 1.10 10.18
CA GLY A 114 -10.03 1.34 11.49
C GLY A 114 -9.84 0.17 12.45
N THR A 115 -9.90 -1.08 11.94
CA THR A 115 -9.61 -2.27 12.76
C THR A 115 -8.13 -2.35 13.13
N ALA A 116 -7.23 -2.05 12.20
CA ALA A 116 -5.79 -2.01 12.51
C ALA A 116 -5.48 -0.96 13.58
N LEU A 117 -6.08 0.24 13.49
CA LEU A 117 -5.95 1.30 14.49
C LEU A 117 -6.56 0.90 15.85
N GLU A 118 -7.74 0.26 15.86
CA GLU A 118 -8.37 -0.28 17.08
C GLU A 118 -7.47 -1.32 17.75
N PHE A 119 -6.86 -2.21 16.96
CA PHE A 119 -6.00 -3.27 17.49
C PHE A 119 -4.65 -2.75 17.98
N ALA A 120 -4.12 -1.71 17.33
CA ALA A 120 -2.93 -1.02 17.81
C ALA A 120 -3.17 -0.39 19.18
N ASP A 121 -4.40 0.05 19.48
CA ASP A 121 -4.84 0.59 20.79
C ASP A 121 -3.83 1.62 21.32
N LEU A 122 -3.71 2.72 20.56
CA LEU A 122 -2.73 3.79 20.78
C LEU A 122 -3.30 4.87 21.71
N ASN A 123 -2.43 5.43 22.57
CA ASN A 123 -2.77 6.46 23.55
C ASN A 123 -2.00 7.78 23.36
N GLY A 124 -1.20 7.90 22.29
CA GLY A 124 -0.51 9.13 21.89
C GLY A 124 0.98 9.18 22.27
N GLY A 125 1.50 8.17 22.96
CA GLY A 125 2.91 8.10 23.36
C GLY A 125 3.75 7.12 22.52
N GLU A 126 3.10 6.23 21.79
CA GLU A 126 3.77 5.11 21.13
C GLU A 126 4.50 5.53 19.87
N THR A 127 5.63 4.86 19.62
CA THR A 127 6.30 4.79 18.32
C THR A 127 5.81 3.55 17.58
N VAL A 128 5.12 3.78 16.47
CA VAL A 128 4.54 2.73 15.62
C VAL A 128 5.36 2.60 14.35
N TRP A 129 5.70 1.38 13.99
CA TRP A 129 6.30 1.06 12.69
C TRP A 129 5.24 0.43 11.78
N ASP A 130 5.12 0.96 10.57
CA ASP A 130 4.26 0.46 9.49
C ASP A 130 5.15 -0.12 8.39
N LEU A 131 5.22 -1.45 8.34
CA LEU A 131 6.07 -2.15 7.39
C LEU A 131 5.25 -2.53 6.15
N TYR A 132 5.84 -2.32 4.97
CA TYR A 132 5.16 -2.38 3.68
C TYR A 132 4.14 -1.24 3.51
N CYS A 133 4.51 -0.02 3.95
CA CYS A 133 3.55 1.09 4.09
C CYS A 133 3.00 1.64 2.75
N GLY A 134 3.59 1.29 1.60
CA GLY A 134 3.18 1.79 0.30
C GLY A 134 3.17 3.32 0.25
N ILE A 135 2.05 3.91 -0.15
CA ILE A 135 1.86 5.37 -0.16
C ILE A 135 1.43 5.94 1.20
N GLY A 136 1.65 5.21 2.29
CA GLY A 136 1.39 5.64 3.67
C GLY A 136 -0.08 5.61 4.07
N THR A 137 -0.88 4.70 3.50
CA THR A 137 -2.32 4.64 3.80
C THR A 137 -2.59 4.26 5.24
N ILE A 138 -2.05 3.14 5.72
CA ILE A 138 -2.17 2.71 7.13
C ILE A 138 -1.41 3.67 8.04
N SER A 139 -0.19 4.08 7.66
CA SER A 139 0.60 5.06 8.42
C SER A 139 -0.19 6.31 8.78
N SER A 140 -0.95 6.86 7.81
CA SER A 140 -1.76 8.06 8.02
C SER A 140 -2.92 7.83 9.01
N PHE A 141 -3.50 6.63 9.02
CA PHE A 141 -4.51 6.26 10.02
C PHE A 141 -3.92 6.15 11.42
N LEU A 142 -2.76 5.51 11.55
CA LEU A 142 -2.05 5.35 12.81
C LEU A 142 -1.59 6.71 13.39
N ALA A 143 -1.13 7.61 12.53
CA ALA A 143 -0.66 8.94 12.90
C ALA A 143 -1.70 9.79 13.63
N GLN A 144 -2.99 9.51 13.44
CA GLN A 144 -4.06 10.22 14.14
C GLN A 144 -4.05 9.97 15.66
N LYS A 145 -3.41 8.89 16.11
CA LYS A 145 -3.39 8.49 17.54
C LYS A 145 -2.01 8.12 18.07
N ALA A 146 -1.01 7.94 17.21
CA ALA A 146 0.35 7.61 17.61
C ALA A 146 1.13 8.87 18.03
N GLY A 147 2.11 8.71 18.89
CA GLY A 147 3.12 9.75 19.15
C GLY A 147 4.03 9.95 17.94
N LYS A 148 4.49 8.86 17.35
CA LYS A 148 5.30 8.84 16.12
C LYS A 148 4.94 7.63 15.28
N VAL A 149 4.91 7.80 13.94
CA VAL A 149 4.79 6.70 12.98
C VAL A 149 6.02 6.67 12.08
N CYS A 150 6.58 5.50 11.88
CA CYS A 150 7.71 5.23 10.99
C CYS A 150 7.26 4.26 9.89
N GLY A 151 7.08 4.74 8.67
CA GLY A 151 6.70 3.92 7.52
C GLY A 151 7.92 3.41 6.76
N VAL A 152 7.93 2.14 6.37
CA VAL A 152 9.00 1.52 5.59
C VAL A 152 8.42 0.89 4.33
N GLU A 153 9.00 1.24 3.18
CA GLU A 153 8.63 0.72 1.86
C GLU A 153 9.86 0.65 0.96
N ILE A 154 9.96 -0.42 0.18
CA ILE A 154 11.10 -0.66 -0.70
C ILE A 154 11.05 0.21 -1.97
N ILE A 155 9.88 0.69 -2.37
CA ILE A 155 9.65 1.43 -3.62
C ILE A 155 9.80 2.95 -3.35
N PRO A 156 10.87 3.60 -3.87
CA PRO A 156 11.13 5.03 -3.61
C PRO A 156 9.96 5.94 -4.02
N ALA A 157 9.33 5.68 -5.18
CA ALA A 157 8.21 6.47 -5.68
C ALA A 157 6.98 6.40 -4.74
N ALA A 158 6.74 5.26 -4.10
CA ALA A 158 5.67 5.12 -3.12
C ALA A 158 5.96 5.96 -1.86
N ILE A 159 7.21 6.00 -1.42
CA ILE A 159 7.63 6.85 -0.29
C ILE A 159 7.51 8.35 -0.60
N GLU A 160 7.78 8.76 -1.85
CA GLU A 160 7.54 10.15 -2.27
C GLU A 160 6.05 10.50 -2.17
N ASP A 161 5.17 9.63 -2.69
CA ASP A 161 3.72 9.79 -2.56
C ASP A 161 3.29 9.77 -1.08
N ALA A 162 3.88 8.91 -0.23
CA ALA A 162 3.58 8.85 1.21
C ALA A 162 3.92 10.16 1.94
N ARG A 163 5.08 10.75 1.66
CA ARG A 163 5.50 12.05 2.22
C ARG A 163 4.56 13.17 1.78
N GLU A 164 4.19 13.20 0.51
CA GLU A 164 3.24 14.19 0.01
C GLU A 164 1.84 14.01 0.64
N ASN A 165 1.41 12.76 0.85
CA ASN A 165 0.14 12.45 1.53
C ASN A 165 0.17 12.90 3.00
N ALA A 166 1.24 12.63 3.75
CA ALA A 166 1.39 13.09 5.12
C ALA A 166 1.35 14.61 5.21
N LYS A 167 2.12 15.32 4.37
CA LYS A 167 2.14 16.77 4.29
C LYS A 167 0.77 17.36 3.98
N ARG A 168 0.05 16.78 3.02
CA ARG A 168 -1.30 17.21 2.62
C ARG A 168 -2.30 17.14 3.76
N ASN A 169 -2.15 16.16 4.64
CA ASN A 169 -3.02 15.95 5.79
C ASN A 169 -2.51 16.61 7.08
N GLY A 170 -1.40 17.36 7.04
CA GLY A 170 -0.83 18.01 8.23
C GLY A 170 -0.33 17.03 9.27
N LEU A 171 0.16 15.86 8.84
CA LEU A 171 0.67 14.82 9.73
C LEU A 171 2.19 15.02 9.93
N ASP A 172 2.55 15.76 10.99
CA ASP A 172 3.95 16.10 11.29
C ASP A 172 4.67 15.00 12.10
N ASN A 173 3.93 14.01 12.58
CA ASN A 173 4.42 12.90 13.39
C ASN A 173 4.71 11.62 12.58
N VAL A 174 4.83 11.73 11.25
CA VAL A 174 5.13 10.58 10.37
C VAL A 174 6.48 10.78 9.70
N GLU A 175 7.29 9.74 9.71
CA GLU A 175 8.58 9.66 9.02
C GLU A 175 8.61 8.44 8.10
N PHE A 176 9.15 8.58 6.88
CA PHE A 176 9.15 7.51 5.89
C PHE A 176 10.57 7.18 5.43
N PHE A 177 10.86 5.87 5.37
CA PHE A 177 12.15 5.30 5.00
C PHE A 177 12.02 4.42 3.76
N VAL A 178 12.94 4.61 2.81
CA VAL A 178 13.08 3.72 1.65
C VAL A 178 14.03 2.59 2.02
N GLY A 179 13.57 1.35 1.89
CA GLY A 179 14.40 0.18 2.12
C GLY A 179 13.58 -1.02 2.59
N LYS A 180 14.28 -2.09 2.89
CA LYS A 180 13.67 -3.27 3.48
C LYS A 180 13.53 -3.12 4.99
N ALA A 181 12.46 -3.67 5.56
CA ALA A 181 12.18 -3.58 6.98
C ALA A 181 13.32 -4.14 7.84
N GLU A 182 13.84 -5.30 7.44
CA GLU A 182 14.93 -6.01 8.13
C GLU A 182 16.29 -5.26 8.08
N GLU A 183 16.42 -4.27 7.23
CA GLU A 183 17.61 -3.39 7.15
C GLU A 183 17.35 -2.06 7.88
N VAL A 184 16.21 -1.44 7.63
CA VAL A 184 15.85 -0.11 8.14
C VAL A 184 15.60 -0.12 9.65
N LEU A 185 14.82 -1.08 10.17
CA LEU A 185 14.47 -1.10 11.58
C LEU A 185 15.71 -1.22 12.51
N PRO A 186 16.61 -2.20 12.31
CA PRO A 186 17.81 -2.31 13.14
C PRO A 186 18.70 -1.08 13.02
N GLU A 187 18.85 -0.53 11.80
CA GLU A 187 19.66 0.67 11.57
C GLU A 187 19.13 1.88 12.37
N GLN A 188 17.82 2.12 12.31
CA GLN A 188 17.18 3.23 13.01
C GLN A 188 17.22 3.04 14.53
N TYR A 189 17.09 1.80 15.00
CA TYR A 189 17.22 1.49 16.42
C TYR A 189 18.65 1.73 16.91
N GLU A 190 19.65 1.25 16.19
CA GLU A 190 21.07 1.35 16.60
C GLU A 190 21.60 2.79 16.51
N LYS A 191 21.26 3.51 15.41
CA LYS A 191 21.80 4.86 15.15
C LYS A 191 20.99 5.98 15.81
N ASN A 192 19.66 5.86 15.78
CA ASN A 192 18.74 6.93 16.18
C ASN A 192 17.95 6.59 17.44
N HIS A 193 18.14 5.40 18.02
CA HIS A 193 17.44 4.91 19.21
C HIS A 193 15.92 4.92 19.07
N ILE A 194 15.40 4.77 17.84
CA ILE A 194 13.97 4.72 17.56
C ILE A 194 13.46 3.33 17.92
N LYS A 195 12.68 3.25 19.00
CA LYS A 195 12.06 2.00 19.46
C LYS A 195 10.85 1.65 18.58
N ALA A 196 10.38 0.42 18.71
CA ALA A 196 9.12 -0.05 18.17
C ALA A 196 8.22 -0.48 19.33
N ASP A 197 7.26 0.34 19.72
CA ASP A 197 6.26 -0.04 20.72
C ASP A 197 5.19 -0.93 20.07
N VAL A 198 4.79 -0.58 18.86
CA VAL A 198 3.87 -1.33 18.03
C VAL A 198 4.45 -1.49 16.62
N ILE A 199 4.33 -2.67 16.04
CA ILE A 199 4.63 -2.91 14.62
C ILE A 199 3.34 -3.31 13.92
N VAL A 200 3.01 -2.64 12.83
CA VAL A 200 1.93 -2.97 11.91
C VAL A 200 2.55 -3.49 10.63
N VAL A 201 2.05 -4.57 10.09
CA VAL A 201 2.49 -5.14 8.82
C VAL A 201 1.32 -5.38 7.89
N ASP A 202 1.47 -5.04 6.60
CA ASP A 202 0.53 -5.35 5.52
C ASP A 202 1.31 -5.91 4.31
N PRO A 203 1.88 -7.12 4.44
CA PRO A 203 2.74 -7.70 3.43
C PRO A 203 1.96 -8.17 2.20
N PRO A 204 2.64 -8.39 1.06
CA PRO A 204 2.02 -9.00 -0.11
C PRO A 204 1.55 -10.43 0.19
N ARG A 205 0.81 -11.06 -0.76
CA ARG A 205 0.24 -12.41 -0.62
C ARG A 205 1.20 -13.49 -0.12
N LYS A 206 2.49 -13.37 -0.39
CA LYS A 206 3.52 -14.29 0.11
C LYS A 206 3.76 -14.22 1.62
N GLY A 207 3.20 -13.24 2.30
CA GLY A 207 3.46 -12.95 3.72
C GLY A 207 4.78 -12.19 3.92
N CYS A 208 5.20 -12.07 5.17
CA CYS A 208 6.49 -11.49 5.52
C CYS A 208 7.63 -12.43 5.12
N ASP A 209 8.76 -11.83 4.73
CA ASP A 209 10.00 -12.58 4.58
C ASP A 209 10.53 -13.03 5.96
N GLU A 210 11.28 -14.10 6.00
CA GLU A 210 11.81 -14.67 7.25
C GLU A 210 12.64 -13.66 8.05
N LEU A 211 13.52 -12.91 7.36
CA LEU A 211 14.33 -11.86 7.99
C LEU A 211 13.47 -10.72 8.58
N CYS A 212 12.35 -10.41 7.97
CA CYS A 212 11.41 -9.43 8.51
C CYS A 212 10.79 -9.95 9.82
N LEU A 213 10.35 -11.22 9.85
CA LEU A 213 9.80 -11.84 11.05
C LEU A 213 10.84 -11.93 12.19
N GLU A 214 12.09 -12.32 11.88
CA GLU A 214 13.20 -12.31 12.83
C GLU A 214 13.45 -10.90 13.39
N THR A 215 13.39 -9.89 12.53
CA THR A 215 13.56 -8.50 12.94
C THR A 215 12.45 -8.05 13.88
N ILE A 216 11.19 -8.40 13.59
CA ILE A 216 10.05 -8.11 14.48
C ILE A 216 10.29 -8.73 15.86
N VAL A 217 10.69 -10.00 15.92
CA VAL A 217 11.00 -10.69 17.18
C VAL A 217 12.17 -10.02 17.93
N LYS A 218 13.24 -9.65 17.21
CA LYS A 218 14.42 -8.97 17.77
C LYS A 218 14.07 -7.58 18.33
N MET A 219 13.27 -6.82 17.61
CA MET A 219 12.81 -5.49 18.05
C MET A 219 11.84 -5.58 19.23
N ALA A 220 11.23 -6.72 19.40
CA ALA A 220 10.39 -7.07 20.54
C ALA A 220 9.30 -6.03 20.88
N PRO A 221 8.45 -5.58 19.92
CA PRO A 221 7.36 -4.65 20.21
C PRO A 221 6.36 -5.27 21.19
N GLU A 222 5.63 -4.42 21.92
CA GLU A 222 4.55 -4.89 22.81
C GLU A 222 3.40 -5.51 22.02
N LYS A 223 3.11 -4.95 20.84
CA LYS A 223 2.02 -5.38 19.97
C LYS A 223 2.50 -5.52 18.53
N VAL A 224 1.99 -6.55 17.86
CA VAL A 224 2.09 -6.71 16.41
C VAL A 224 0.67 -6.75 15.84
N VAL A 225 0.35 -5.85 14.93
CA VAL A 225 -0.90 -5.85 14.18
C VAL A 225 -0.58 -6.33 12.76
N TYR A 226 -1.11 -7.50 12.41
CA TYR A 226 -0.87 -8.12 11.11
C TYR A 226 -2.12 -8.00 10.24
N VAL A 227 -2.03 -7.25 9.15
CA VAL A 227 -3.05 -7.18 8.09
C VAL A 227 -2.65 -8.16 7.01
N SER A 228 -3.57 -8.94 6.46
CA SER A 228 -3.27 -9.97 5.46
C SER A 228 -4.42 -10.21 4.52
N CYS A 229 -4.11 -10.31 3.22
CA CYS A 229 -5.03 -10.74 2.18
C CYS A 229 -4.99 -12.26 1.91
N ASP A 230 -4.12 -13.02 2.63
CA ASP A 230 -3.99 -14.47 2.48
C ASP A 230 -3.90 -15.16 3.85
N SER A 231 -4.92 -15.95 4.18
CA SER A 231 -5.02 -16.61 5.47
C SER A 231 -3.97 -17.71 5.69
N SER A 232 -3.43 -18.30 4.61
CA SER A 232 -2.45 -19.39 4.71
C SER A 232 -1.09 -18.84 5.11
N THR A 233 -0.65 -17.76 4.48
CA THR A 233 0.60 -17.08 4.82
C THR A 233 0.50 -16.38 6.17
N LEU A 234 -0.66 -15.80 6.51
CA LEU A 234 -0.92 -15.27 7.85
C LEU A 234 -0.74 -16.37 8.92
N ALA A 235 -1.34 -17.54 8.71
CA ALA A 235 -1.22 -18.65 9.68
C ALA A 235 0.23 -19.11 9.88
N ARG A 236 1.02 -19.15 8.79
CA ARG A 236 2.46 -19.47 8.85
C ARG A 236 3.22 -18.45 9.69
N ASP A 237 3.02 -17.16 9.40
CA ASP A 237 3.77 -16.08 10.04
C ASP A 237 3.36 -15.90 11.51
N VAL A 238 2.06 -16.03 11.80
CA VAL A 238 1.52 -16.02 13.16
C VAL A 238 2.04 -17.21 13.99
N LYS A 239 2.19 -18.40 13.37
CA LYS A 239 2.82 -19.54 14.03
C LYS A 239 4.26 -19.23 14.42
N TYR A 240 5.06 -18.66 13.50
CA TYR A 240 6.44 -18.26 13.77
C TYR A 240 6.53 -17.27 14.95
N LEU A 241 5.72 -16.20 14.92
CA LEU A 241 5.65 -15.23 16.00
C LEU A 241 5.21 -15.89 17.32
N GLY A 242 4.27 -16.84 17.24
CA GLY A 242 3.79 -17.60 18.39
C GLY A 242 4.85 -18.47 19.06
N GLU A 243 5.73 -19.07 18.26
CA GLU A 243 6.89 -19.84 18.74
C GLU A 243 7.98 -18.93 19.32
N ASN A 244 7.99 -17.64 18.93
CA ASN A 244 8.96 -16.64 19.35
C ASN A 244 8.41 -15.58 20.33
N GLY A 245 7.51 -16.00 21.22
CA GLY A 245 7.13 -15.19 22.38
C GLY A 245 5.90 -14.31 22.22
N TYR A 246 5.12 -14.45 21.13
CA TYR A 246 3.87 -13.74 20.94
C TYR A 246 2.65 -14.65 21.10
N ALA A 247 1.51 -14.08 21.42
CA ALA A 247 0.22 -14.77 21.46
C ALA A 247 -0.84 -13.97 20.68
N VAL A 248 -1.62 -14.67 19.88
CA VAL A 248 -2.78 -14.07 19.21
C VAL A 248 -3.82 -13.73 20.27
N LYS A 249 -4.26 -12.48 20.28
CA LYS A 249 -5.32 -12.00 21.20
C LYS A 249 -6.63 -11.75 20.49
N ARG A 250 -6.58 -11.21 19.27
CA ARG A 250 -7.81 -10.88 18.50
C ARG A 250 -7.56 -11.17 17.03
N VAL A 251 -8.62 -11.58 16.34
CA VAL A 251 -8.65 -11.72 14.87
C VAL A 251 -9.98 -11.14 14.40
N ARG A 252 -9.95 -10.36 13.35
CA ARG A 252 -11.14 -9.84 12.66
C ARG A 252 -10.95 -9.92 11.16
N THR A 253 -11.97 -10.39 10.47
CA THR A 253 -12.01 -10.44 9.01
C THR A 253 -12.77 -9.25 8.44
N VAL A 254 -12.39 -8.82 7.25
CA VAL A 254 -13.03 -7.75 6.50
C VAL A 254 -13.26 -8.23 5.07
N ASP A 255 -14.51 -8.25 4.62
CA ASP A 255 -14.88 -8.67 3.27
C ASP A 255 -14.60 -7.54 2.26
N MET A 256 -13.33 -7.41 1.88
CA MET A 256 -12.84 -6.42 0.92
C MET A 256 -13.32 -6.72 -0.50
N PHE A 257 -13.39 -7.99 -0.85
CA PHE A 257 -13.67 -8.49 -2.19
C PHE A 257 -14.94 -9.35 -2.20
N GLY A 258 -16.08 -8.72 -1.89
CA GLY A 258 -17.37 -9.39 -1.89
C GLY A 258 -17.61 -10.22 -3.15
N MET A 259 -18.25 -11.38 -3.04
CA MET A 259 -18.50 -12.33 -4.11
C MET A 259 -17.25 -13.08 -4.60
N SER A 260 -16.14 -13.03 -3.86
CA SER A 260 -14.93 -13.80 -4.14
C SER A 260 -14.54 -14.68 -2.94
N GLY A 261 -13.54 -15.55 -3.11
CA GLY A 261 -12.97 -16.35 -2.01
C GLY A 261 -11.90 -15.63 -1.20
N HIS A 262 -11.68 -14.32 -1.43
CA HIS A 262 -10.63 -13.54 -0.78
C HIS A 262 -11.19 -12.73 0.37
N VAL A 263 -10.57 -12.84 1.54
CA VAL A 263 -10.94 -12.12 2.77
C VAL A 263 -9.69 -11.49 3.36
N GLU A 264 -9.77 -10.19 3.65
CA GLU A 264 -8.76 -9.51 4.46
C GLU A 264 -8.90 -9.91 5.92
N THR A 265 -7.80 -10.05 6.60
CA THR A 265 -7.76 -10.46 8.01
C THR A 265 -6.82 -9.56 8.79
N VAL A 266 -7.27 -9.03 9.92
CA VAL A 266 -6.42 -8.31 10.87
C VAL A 266 -6.26 -9.18 12.11
N ALA A 267 -5.00 -9.44 12.49
CA ALA A 267 -4.67 -10.17 13.71
C ALA A 267 -3.87 -9.26 14.65
N LEU A 268 -4.26 -9.26 15.93
CA LEU A 268 -3.49 -8.65 17.02
C LEU A 268 -2.72 -9.75 17.74
N LEU A 269 -1.41 -9.56 17.81
CA LEU A 269 -0.52 -10.38 18.66
C LEU A 269 0.10 -9.48 19.73
N THR A 270 0.24 -10.00 20.94
CA THR A 270 0.97 -9.35 22.04
C THR A 270 2.04 -10.28 22.58
N LYS A 271 3.05 -9.71 23.21
CA LYS A 271 4.02 -10.52 23.96
C LYS A 271 3.30 -11.43 24.94
N LYS A 272 3.81 -12.64 25.12
CA LYS A 272 3.37 -13.54 26.18
C LYS A 272 3.90 -13.00 27.51
N ASP A 273 3.04 -12.94 28.52
CA ASP A 273 3.46 -12.65 29.88
C ASP A 273 4.41 -13.74 30.36
N ILE A 274 5.64 -13.37 30.72
CA ILE A 274 6.67 -14.31 31.24
C ILE A 274 6.26 -14.87 32.64
N THR A 275 5.16 -14.38 33.22
CA THR A 275 4.72 -14.69 34.56
C THR A 275 3.78 -15.92 34.67
N SER A 276 3.64 -16.72 33.62
CA SER A 276 2.79 -17.93 33.64
C SER A 276 3.61 -19.19 33.37
N CYS A 277 4.52 -19.53 34.28
CA CYS A 277 5.08 -20.88 34.45
C CYS A 277 4.90 -21.32 35.87
#